data_160ba234add4461de3cf7a388ad1d411
#
_entry.id   160ba234add4461de3cf7a388ad1d411
#
_cell.length_a   1.000
_cell.length_b   1.000
_cell.length_c   1.000
_cell.angle_alpha   90.00
_cell.angle_beta   90.00
_cell.angle_gamma   90.00
#
_symmetry.space_group_name_H-M   'P 1'
#
loop_
_entity.id
_entity.type
_entity.pdbx_description
1 polymer ?
#
loop_
_entity_poly.entity_id
_entity_poly.type
_entity_poly.pdbx_seq_one_letter_code
_entity_poly.pdbx_strand_id
1 'polypeptide(L)'
;MGAHNETCTDMQFIQLWGELQSATKVAKHLGVNLRAAHLRRRWIEDHYKIKLSSNDPRAAAYDANRPKSFSPLKQVQLGMLDGCVIVFSDAHFIPGQRSTAFKGLLYMIETLKPHAVICNGDAFDGASISRHDITELPATTVIQELKACQGALGEIEEVAKAARHNVKLL
;
A
#
# COMPACT_ATOMS: atom_id res chain seq x y z
N MET A 1 -6.50 -4.44 -22.62
CA MET A 1 -6.63 -3.35 -23.59
C MET A 1 -7.61 -2.33 -23.02
N GLY A 2 -7.12 -1.23 -22.44
CA GLY A 2 -7.97 -0.17 -21.88
C GLY A 2 -8.50 0.69 -23.02
N ALA A 3 -9.80 0.95 -23.02
CA ALA A 3 -10.43 1.86 -23.97
C ALA A 3 -9.75 3.23 -23.91
N HIS A 4 -9.02 3.58 -24.96
CA HIS A 4 -8.58 4.95 -25.19
C HIS A 4 -9.86 5.77 -25.43
N ASN A 5 -10.26 6.59 -24.45
CA ASN A 5 -11.26 7.61 -24.68
C ASN A 5 -10.66 8.66 -25.63
N GLU A 6 -11.16 8.72 -26.85
CA GLU A 6 -10.71 9.58 -27.97
C GLU A 6 -10.99 11.07 -27.75
N THR A 7 -11.08 11.55 -26.52
CA THR A 7 -11.43 12.96 -26.23
C THR A 7 -10.33 13.95 -26.62
N CYS A 8 -9.09 13.53 -26.77
CA CYS A 8 -7.98 14.34 -27.32
C CYS A 8 -6.79 13.45 -27.68
N THR A 9 -5.92 13.93 -28.61
CA THR A 9 -4.66 13.26 -28.93
C THR A 9 -3.64 13.43 -27.78
N ASP A 10 -2.56 12.63 -27.78
CA ASP A 10 -1.53 12.75 -26.75
C ASP A 10 -0.82 14.10 -26.79
N MET A 11 -0.59 14.64 -28.01
CA MET A 11 0.00 15.98 -28.16
C MET A 11 -0.90 17.07 -27.59
N GLN A 12 -2.21 16.98 -27.82
CA GLN A 12 -3.19 17.90 -27.23
C GLN A 12 -3.22 17.78 -25.70
N PHE A 13 -3.11 16.56 -25.16
CA PHE A 13 -3.04 16.35 -23.72
C PHE A 13 -1.77 16.96 -23.13
N ILE A 14 -0.61 16.79 -23.78
CA ILE A 14 0.67 17.37 -23.36
C ILE A 14 0.60 18.90 -23.35
N GLN A 15 0.06 19.49 -24.41
CA GLN A 15 -0.13 20.94 -24.49
C GLN A 15 -1.06 21.44 -23.39
N LEU A 16 -2.23 20.83 -23.23
CA LEU A 16 -3.20 21.17 -22.19
C LEU A 16 -2.61 21.02 -20.79
N TRP A 17 -1.78 19.99 -20.58
CA TRP A 17 -1.09 19.81 -19.32
C TRP A 17 -0.06 20.92 -19.06
N GLY A 18 0.69 21.34 -20.09
CA GLY A 18 1.62 22.47 -20.02
C GLY A 18 0.95 23.78 -19.61
N GLU A 19 -0.26 24.04 -20.10
CA GLU A 19 -1.05 25.23 -19.78
C GLU A 19 -1.66 25.17 -18.36
N LEU A 20 -2.28 24.07 -18.00
CA LEU A 20 -3.07 23.94 -16.76
C LEU A 20 -2.25 23.45 -15.56
N GLN A 21 -1.20 22.68 -15.77
CA GLN A 21 -0.28 22.09 -14.78
C GLN A 21 -0.99 21.46 -13.57
N SER A 22 -2.20 20.94 -13.76
CA SER A 22 -3.03 20.37 -12.71
C SER A 22 -3.91 19.25 -13.23
N ALA A 23 -3.78 18.06 -12.67
CA ALA A 23 -4.59 16.90 -13.03
C ALA A 23 -6.10 17.16 -12.88
N THR A 24 -6.49 17.88 -11.84
CA THR A 24 -7.89 18.23 -11.57
C THR A 24 -8.46 19.15 -12.66
N LYS A 25 -7.68 20.17 -13.07
CA LYS A 25 -8.11 21.10 -14.11
C LYS A 25 -8.17 20.41 -15.48
N VAL A 26 -7.18 19.58 -15.79
CA VAL A 26 -7.14 18.78 -17.04
C VAL A 26 -8.31 17.80 -17.09
N ALA A 27 -8.58 17.07 -15.98
CA ALA A 27 -9.71 16.16 -15.90
C ALA A 27 -11.04 16.87 -16.14
N LYS A 28 -11.23 18.05 -15.52
CA LYS A 28 -12.43 18.88 -15.69
C LYS A 28 -12.58 19.38 -17.13
N HIS A 29 -11.48 19.83 -17.75
CA HIS A 29 -11.48 20.33 -19.12
C HIS A 29 -11.83 19.22 -20.14
N LEU A 30 -11.30 18.01 -19.94
CA LEU A 30 -11.54 16.87 -20.81
C LEU A 30 -12.84 16.10 -20.50
N GLY A 31 -13.55 16.45 -19.43
CA GLY A 31 -14.74 15.71 -19.01
C GLY A 31 -14.46 14.28 -18.54
N VAL A 32 -13.24 13.99 -18.09
CA VAL A 32 -12.83 12.66 -17.60
C VAL A 32 -12.66 12.66 -16.09
N ASN A 33 -12.67 11.47 -15.47
CA ASN A 33 -12.38 11.39 -14.05
C ASN A 33 -10.89 11.64 -13.75
N LEU A 34 -10.59 12.09 -12.53
CA LEU A 34 -9.24 12.45 -12.09
C LEU A 34 -8.25 11.28 -12.23
N ARG A 35 -8.71 10.05 -11.95
CA ARG A 35 -7.89 8.83 -12.08
C ARG A 35 -7.47 8.57 -13.53
N ALA A 36 -8.38 8.78 -14.48
CA ALA A 36 -8.07 8.64 -15.90
C ALA A 36 -7.03 9.68 -16.37
N ALA A 37 -7.14 10.93 -15.91
CA ALA A 37 -6.15 11.97 -16.21
C ALA A 37 -4.76 11.61 -15.66
N HIS A 38 -4.68 11.08 -14.43
CA HIS A 38 -3.42 10.63 -13.84
C HIS A 38 -2.82 9.41 -14.56
N LEU A 39 -3.65 8.43 -14.94
CA LEU A 39 -3.19 7.24 -15.67
C LEU A 39 -2.64 7.64 -17.04
N ARG A 40 -3.35 8.52 -17.75
CA ARG A 40 -2.91 9.01 -19.07
C ARG A 40 -1.61 9.81 -18.97
N ARG A 41 -1.48 10.68 -17.97
CA ARG A 41 -0.23 11.39 -17.71
C ARG A 41 0.94 10.42 -17.54
N ARG A 42 0.82 9.42 -16.66
CA ARG A 42 1.88 8.43 -16.41
C ARG A 42 2.25 7.66 -17.68
N TRP A 43 1.23 7.26 -18.45
CA TRP A 43 1.46 6.57 -19.70
C TRP A 43 2.23 7.45 -20.71
N ILE A 44 1.86 8.72 -20.84
CA ILE A 44 2.54 9.69 -21.71
C ILE A 44 3.99 9.92 -21.23
N GLU A 45 4.19 10.15 -19.92
CA GLU A 45 5.52 10.36 -19.34
C GLU A 45 6.43 9.15 -19.61
N ASP A 46 5.88 7.93 -19.50
CA ASP A 46 6.66 6.70 -19.74
C ASP A 46 6.90 6.44 -21.22
N HIS A 47 5.87 6.65 -22.06
CA HIS A 47 5.96 6.36 -23.50
C HIS A 47 6.88 7.33 -24.23
N TYR A 48 6.74 8.63 -23.97
CA TYR A 48 7.52 9.69 -24.64
C TYR A 48 8.80 10.07 -23.88
N LYS A 49 9.06 9.45 -22.71
CA LYS A 49 10.20 9.76 -21.83
C LYS A 49 10.31 11.24 -21.45
N ILE A 50 9.17 11.90 -21.29
CA ILE A 50 9.03 13.29 -20.87
C ILE A 50 8.51 13.35 -19.45
N LYS A 51 8.69 14.49 -18.77
CA LYS A 51 8.11 14.75 -17.44
C LYS A 51 7.12 15.92 -17.55
N LEU A 52 5.89 15.68 -17.21
CA LEU A 52 4.83 16.68 -17.17
C LEU A 52 4.79 17.30 -15.76
N SER A 53 5.29 18.53 -15.64
CA SER A 53 5.33 19.26 -14.36
C SER A 53 3.92 19.53 -13.82
N SER A 54 3.78 19.62 -12.50
CA SER A 54 2.53 19.97 -11.84
C SER A 54 2.79 21.09 -10.84
N ASN A 55 1.94 22.10 -10.84
CA ASN A 55 1.95 23.19 -9.86
C ASN A 55 1.15 22.85 -8.60
N ASP A 56 0.76 21.60 -8.40
CA ASP A 56 0.11 21.17 -7.16
C ASP A 56 1.14 21.17 -6.02
N PRO A 57 0.98 22.04 -4.99
CA PRO A 57 1.90 22.09 -3.86
C PRO A 57 2.03 20.75 -3.11
N ARG A 58 0.95 19.93 -3.14
CA ARG A 58 0.94 18.60 -2.53
C ARG A 58 1.79 17.61 -3.33
N ALA A 59 1.75 17.70 -4.67
CA ALA A 59 2.58 16.87 -5.54
C ALA A 59 4.06 17.24 -5.38
N ALA A 60 4.38 18.52 -5.31
CA ALA A 60 5.75 19.00 -5.08
C ALA A 60 6.28 18.58 -3.70
N ALA A 61 5.47 18.68 -2.65
CA ALA A 61 5.82 18.23 -1.30
C ALA A 61 6.01 16.70 -1.24
N TYR A 62 5.17 15.94 -1.94
CA TYR A 62 5.30 14.48 -2.03
C TYR A 62 6.57 14.07 -2.76
N ASP A 63 6.89 14.72 -3.90
CA ASP A 63 8.10 14.43 -4.67
C ASP A 63 9.37 14.85 -3.92
N ALA A 64 9.34 15.97 -3.17
CA ALA A 64 10.47 16.44 -2.36
C ALA A 64 10.78 15.52 -1.17
N ASN A 65 9.75 14.91 -0.57
CA ASN A 65 9.87 14.02 0.57
C ASN A 65 9.97 12.53 0.17
N ARG A 66 9.87 12.21 -1.12
CA ARG A 66 9.99 10.84 -1.59
C ARG A 66 11.43 10.37 -1.40
N PRO A 67 11.68 9.27 -0.68
CA PRO A 67 13.01 8.69 -0.57
C PRO A 67 13.56 8.45 -1.98
N LYS A 68 14.69 9.07 -2.32
CA LYS A 68 15.33 8.98 -3.65
C LYS A 68 15.75 7.55 -4.05
N SER A 69 15.59 6.60 -3.16
CA SER A 69 15.98 5.20 -3.30
C SER A 69 14.85 4.22 -3.04
N PHE A 70 13.61 4.56 -3.37
CA PHE A 70 12.59 3.52 -3.45
C PHE A 70 12.88 2.70 -4.72
N SER A 71 13.84 1.78 -4.59
CA SER A 71 14.01 0.74 -5.58
C SER A 71 12.70 -0.07 -5.60
N PRO A 72 11.97 -0.11 -6.74
CA PRO A 72 10.79 -0.93 -6.79
C PRO A 72 11.23 -2.37 -6.51
N LEU A 73 10.78 -2.85 -5.34
CA LEU A 73 10.82 -4.25 -4.93
C LEU A 73 12.05 -5.02 -5.43
N LYS A 74 13.15 -4.90 -4.70
CA LYS A 74 14.13 -5.97 -4.71
C LYS A 74 13.37 -7.21 -4.26
N GLN A 75 13.30 -8.23 -5.10
CA GLN A 75 12.78 -9.53 -4.72
C GLN A 75 13.51 -9.97 -3.45
N VAL A 76 12.75 -10.22 -2.38
CA VAL A 76 13.33 -10.79 -1.17
C VAL A 76 13.59 -12.26 -1.45
N GLN A 77 14.85 -12.62 -1.65
CA GLN A 77 15.24 -14.01 -1.78
C GLN A 77 15.35 -14.61 -0.38
N LEU A 78 14.45 -15.52 -0.06
CA LEU A 78 14.46 -16.21 1.23
C LEU A 78 15.61 -17.21 1.37
N GLY A 79 16.20 -17.64 0.26
CA GLY A 79 17.32 -18.57 0.23
C GLY A 79 16.98 -19.96 0.78
N MET A 80 15.71 -20.35 0.74
CA MET A 80 15.25 -21.67 1.17
C MET A 80 15.02 -22.57 -0.01
N LEU A 81 15.55 -23.79 0.08
CA LEU A 81 15.34 -24.83 -0.93
C LEU A 81 14.11 -25.69 -0.62
N ASP A 82 13.81 -25.84 0.67
CA ASP A 82 12.62 -26.53 1.17
C ASP A 82 12.13 -25.89 2.47
N GLY A 83 10.91 -26.20 2.88
CA GLY A 83 10.34 -25.76 4.14
C GLY A 83 9.04 -24.97 3.97
N CYS A 84 8.50 -24.50 5.09
CA CYS A 84 7.26 -23.76 5.16
C CYS A 84 7.54 -22.25 5.27
N VAL A 85 6.79 -21.46 4.53
CA VAL A 85 6.69 -20.01 4.67
C VAL A 85 5.23 -19.66 4.87
N ILE A 86 4.94 -18.87 5.88
CA ILE A 86 3.59 -18.33 6.10
C ILE A 86 3.59 -16.88 5.63
N VAL A 87 2.65 -16.55 4.74
CA VAL A 87 2.41 -15.19 4.28
C VAL A 87 0.99 -14.82 4.68
N PHE A 88 0.83 -13.67 5.32
CA PHE A 88 -0.48 -13.11 5.66
C PHE A 88 -0.56 -11.63 5.27
N SER A 89 -1.76 -11.14 5.03
CA SER A 89 -2.05 -9.73 4.71
C SER A 89 -3.42 -9.37 5.28
N ASP A 90 -3.78 -8.11 5.17
CA ASP A 90 -5.14 -7.59 5.48
C ASP A 90 -5.60 -7.97 6.89
N ALA A 91 -4.66 -7.94 7.84
CA ALA A 91 -4.93 -8.37 9.20
C ALA A 91 -5.77 -7.35 10.00
N HIS A 92 -5.65 -6.05 9.69
CA HIS A 92 -6.42 -4.96 10.27
C HIS A 92 -6.58 -5.11 11.79
N PHE A 93 -5.45 -5.11 12.52
CA PHE A 93 -5.47 -5.37 13.97
C PHE A 93 -6.19 -4.25 14.73
N ILE A 94 -7.32 -4.59 15.34
CA ILE A 94 -8.21 -3.68 16.07
C ILE A 94 -7.98 -3.81 17.57
N PRO A 95 -7.96 -2.69 18.32
CA PRO A 95 -7.84 -2.71 19.77
C PRO A 95 -8.90 -3.59 20.45
N GLY A 96 -8.46 -4.45 21.38
CA GLY A 96 -9.35 -5.29 22.18
C GLY A 96 -9.99 -6.47 21.43
N GLN A 97 -9.72 -6.66 20.15
CA GLN A 97 -10.28 -7.76 19.37
C GLN A 97 -9.19 -8.76 18.93
N ARG A 98 -9.49 -10.03 19.10
CA ARG A 98 -8.68 -11.14 18.58
C ARG A 98 -9.54 -11.98 17.63
N SER A 99 -9.34 -11.75 16.33
CA SER A 99 -10.07 -12.49 15.30
C SER A 99 -9.74 -13.99 15.34
N THR A 100 -10.66 -14.80 14.84
CA THR A 100 -10.42 -16.24 14.66
C THR A 100 -9.26 -16.49 13.70
N ALA A 101 -9.11 -15.65 12.67
CA ALA A 101 -8.01 -15.72 11.71
C ALA A 101 -6.65 -15.49 12.41
N PHE A 102 -6.56 -14.51 13.32
CA PHE A 102 -5.34 -14.26 14.08
C PHE A 102 -4.95 -15.45 14.97
N LYS A 103 -5.94 -16.04 15.69
CA LYS A 103 -5.70 -17.26 16.50
C LYS A 103 -5.26 -18.43 15.61
N GLY A 104 -5.87 -18.57 14.43
CA GLY A 104 -5.48 -19.58 13.44
C GLY A 104 -4.06 -19.37 12.92
N LEU A 105 -3.66 -18.13 12.69
CA LEU A 105 -2.30 -17.78 12.27
C LEU A 105 -1.27 -18.22 13.32
N LEU A 106 -1.48 -17.88 14.59
CA LEU A 106 -0.59 -18.29 15.68
C LEU A 106 -0.50 -19.82 15.78
N TYR A 107 -1.64 -20.50 15.72
CA TYR A 107 -1.67 -21.97 15.73
C TYR A 107 -0.90 -22.60 14.55
N MET A 108 -1.04 -22.02 13.34
CA MET A 108 -0.26 -22.47 12.17
C MET A 108 1.24 -22.26 12.37
N ILE A 109 1.65 -21.13 12.94
CA ILE A 109 3.07 -20.86 13.23
C ILE A 109 3.64 -21.89 14.21
N GLU A 110 2.93 -22.17 15.29
CA GLU A 110 3.33 -23.18 16.29
C GLU A 110 3.45 -24.58 15.69
N THR A 111 2.46 -24.97 14.88
CA THR A 111 2.34 -26.32 14.31
C THR A 111 3.31 -26.56 13.17
N LEU A 112 3.39 -25.62 12.21
CA LEU A 112 4.17 -25.77 10.98
C LEU A 112 5.64 -25.35 11.15
N LYS A 113 5.97 -24.62 12.21
CA LYS A 113 7.32 -24.12 12.51
C LYS A 113 8.01 -23.52 11.28
N PRO A 114 7.43 -22.46 10.68
CA PRO A 114 7.87 -21.94 9.41
C PRO A 114 9.30 -21.41 9.45
N HIS A 115 9.97 -21.39 8.30
CA HIS A 115 11.27 -20.75 8.12
C HIS A 115 11.16 -19.24 8.03
N ALA A 116 10.01 -18.75 7.55
CA ALA A 116 9.70 -17.33 7.51
C ALA A 116 8.21 -17.09 7.74
N VAL A 117 7.92 -15.97 8.39
CA VAL A 117 6.57 -15.39 8.50
C VAL A 117 6.63 -14.00 7.89
N ILE A 118 5.76 -13.74 6.93
CA ILE A 118 5.76 -12.51 6.14
C ILE A 118 4.42 -11.80 6.30
N CYS A 119 4.46 -10.55 6.76
CA CYS A 119 3.32 -9.65 6.72
C CYS A 119 3.36 -8.86 5.41
N ASN A 120 2.46 -9.20 4.49
CA ASN A 120 2.42 -8.58 3.16
C ASN A 120 1.51 -7.34 3.12
N GLY A 121 1.54 -6.52 4.17
CA GLY A 121 0.81 -5.26 4.26
C GLY A 121 -0.51 -5.34 5.02
N ASP A 122 -1.13 -4.17 5.19
CA ASP A 122 -2.43 -3.93 5.81
C ASP A 122 -2.63 -4.58 7.20
N ALA A 123 -1.56 -4.56 8.02
CA ALA A 123 -1.62 -4.96 9.42
C ALA A 123 -2.28 -3.89 10.29
N PHE A 124 -2.08 -2.61 9.97
CA PHE A 124 -2.68 -1.48 10.66
C PHE A 124 -4.06 -1.16 10.05
N ASP A 125 -5.09 -1.05 10.87
CA ASP A 125 -6.46 -0.84 10.41
C ASP A 125 -6.70 0.60 9.91
N GLY A 126 -6.26 1.61 10.65
CA GLY A 126 -6.39 3.01 10.26
C GLY A 126 -7.83 3.54 10.28
N ALA A 127 -8.73 2.88 10.99
CA ALA A 127 -10.14 3.23 11.06
C ALA A 127 -10.35 4.68 11.50
N SER A 128 -9.60 5.15 12.50
CA SER A 128 -9.70 6.50 13.04
C SER A 128 -9.31 7.62 12.07
N ILE A 129 -8.62 7.33 10.99
CA ILE A 129 -8.21 8.28 9.93
C ILE A 129 -8.82 7.94 8.57
N SER A 130 -9.63 6.89 8.50
CA SER A 130 -10.32 6.45 7.29
C SER A 130 -11.38 7.47 6.88
N ARG A 131 -11.61 7.58 5.57
CA ARG A 131 -12.73 8.35 5.01
C ARG A 131 -14.02 7.52 4.87
N HIS A 132 -13.91 6.23 5.17
CA HIS A 132 -15.06 5.32 5.13
C HIS A 132 -15.82 5.46 6.45
N ASP A 133 -17.14 5.50 6.33
CA ASP A 133 -18.03 5.59 7.49
C ASP A 133 -18.05 4.23 8.21
N ILE A 134 -17.41 4.18 9.38
CA ILE A 134 -17.26 2.94 10.15
C ILE A 134 -18.25 3.03 11.32
N THR A 135 -19.51 2.75 11.02
CA THR A 135 -20.60 2.85 12.00
C THR A 135 -20.62 1.72 13.05
N GLU A 136 -19.87 0.64 12.82
CA GLU A 136 -19.95 -0.58 13.65
C GLU A 136 -18.76 -0.76 14.62
N LEU A 137 -17.68 0.03 14.50
CA LEU A 137 -16.52 -0.10 15.37
C LEU A 137 -16.53 0.99 16.46
N PRO A 138 -16.09 0.65 17.69
CA PRO A 138 -15.94 1.66 18.74
C PRO A 138 -14.91 2.69 18.30
N ALA A 139 -15.18 3.95 18.62
CA ALA A 139 -14.28 5.06 18.34
C ALA A 139 -12.91 4.79 18.98
N THR A 140 -11.91 4.51 18.15
CA THR A 140 -10.53 4.30 18.57
C THR A 140 -9.66 5.48 18.16
N THR A 141 -8.55 5.68 18.84
CA THR A 141 -7.55 6.66 18.44
C THR A 141 -6.44 5.99 17.62
N VAL A 142 -5.80 6.75 16.75
CA VAL A 142 -4.62 6.25 15.97
C VAL A 142 -3.58 5.59 16.88
N ILE A 143 -3.35 6.15 18.07
CA ILE A 143 -2.39 5.61 19.04
C ILE A 143 -2.83 4.23 19.56
N GLN A 144 -4.13 4.05 19.81
CA GLN A 144 -4.65 2.75 20.26
C GLN A 144 -4.55 1.69 19.16
N GLU A 145 -4.90 2.05 17.92
CA GLU A 145 -4.76 1.17 16.76
C GLU A 145 -3.30 0.79 16.51
N LEU A 146 -2.38 1.77 16.60
CA LEU A 146 -0.96 1.51 16.43
C LEU A 146 -0.42 0.54 17.50
N LYS A 147 -0.83 0.73 18.78
CA LYS A 147 -0.46 -0.17 19.87
C LYS A 147 -1.02 -1.58 19.68
N ALA A 148 -2.26 -1.69 19.18
CA ALA A 148 -2.87 -2.99 18.88
C ALA A 148 -2.08 -3.73 17.77
N CYS A 149 -1.74 -3.02 16.71
CA CYS A 149 -0.93 -3.56 15.61
C CYS A 149 0.46 -3.99 16.11
N GLN A 150 1.17 -3.14 16.86
CA GLN A 150 2.48 -3.47 17.44
C GLN A 150 2.40 -4.67 18.38
N GLY A 151 1.36 -4.75 19.23
CA GLY A 151 1.15 -5.87 20.15
C GLY A 151 0.91 -7.18 19.41
N ALA A 152 0.07 -7.17 18.36
CA ALA A 152 -0.22 -8.36 17.56
C ALA A 152 1.01 -8.84 16.77
N LEU A 153 1.77 -7.92 16.15
CA LEU A 153 3.02 -8.26 15.45
C LEU A 153 4.08 -8.80 16.44
N GLY A 154 4.17 -8.21 17.65
CA GLY A 154 5.05 -8.69 18.70
C GLY A 154 4.70 -10.11 19.14
N GLU A 155 3.41 -10.43 19.30
CA GLU A 155 2.97 -11.79 19.65
C GLU A 155 3.29 -12.80 18.53
N ILE A 156 3.10 -12.43 17.26
CA ILE A 156 3.52 -13.25 16.12
C ILE A 156 5.03 -13.53 16.21
N GLU A 157 5.82 -12.51 16.50
CA GLU A 157 7.27 -12.62 16.64
C GLU A 157 7.66 -13.59 17.77
N GLU A 158 7.06 -13.45 18.95
CA GLU A 158 7.31 -14.31 20.09
C GLU A 158 6.98 -15.77 19.79
N VAL A 159 5.79 -16.02 19.24
CA VAL A 159 5.35 -17.37 18.87
C VAL A 159 6.25 -17.98 17.79
N ALA A 160 6.60 -17.20 16.78
CA ALA A 160 7.46 -17.67 15.71
C ALA A 160 8.87 -18.03 16.20
N LYS A 161 9.46 -17.20 17.06
CA LYS A 161 10.78 -17.48 17.68
C LYS A 161 10.74 -18.67 18.62
N ALA A 162 9.65 -18.85 19.36
CA ALA A 162 9.45 -20.02 20.21
C ALA A 162 9.31 -21.31 19.38
N ALA A 163 8.59 -21.25 18.27
CA ALA A 163 8.38 -22.38 17.37
C ALA A 163 9.65 -22.78 16.61
N ARG A 164 10.48 -21.80 16.22
CA ARG A 164 11.72 -22.02 15.44
C ARG A 164 12.76 -20.95 15.74
N HIS A 165 13.94 -21.37 16.20
CA HIS A 165 15.01 -20.47 16.64
C HIS A 165 15.48 -19.46 15.58
N ASN A 166 15.58 -19.84 14.30
CA ASN A 166 16.10 -19.02 13.19
C ASN A 166 14.99 -18.64 12.21
N VAL A 167 13.79 -18.30 12.68
CA VAL A 167 12.70 -17.84 11.84
C VAL A 167 13.03 -16.45 11.29
N LYS A 168 12.72 -16.20 10.01
CA LYS A 168 12.80 -14.88 9.40
C LYS A 168 11.44 -14.20 9.52
N LEU A 169 11.43 -12.97 10.02
CA LEU A 169 10.24 -12.10 10.10
C LEU A 169 10.41 -10.95 9.10
N LEU A 170 9.44 -10.76 8.21
CA LEU A 170 9.48 -9.80 7.11
C LEU A 170 8.16 -9.06 6.98
#